data_6538eb6c4f6ed0e8ae3d87f725da0949
#
_entry.id   6538eb6c4f6ed0e8ae3d87f725da0949
#
_cell.length_a   1.000
_cell.length_b   1.000
_cell.length_c   1.000
_cell.angle_alpha   90.00
_cell.angle_beta   90.00
_cell.angle_gamma   90.00
#
_symmetry.space_group_name_H-M   'P 1'
#
loop_
_entity.id
_entity.type
_entity.pdbx_description
1 polymer ?
#
loop_
_entity_poly.entity_id
_entity_poly.type
_entity_poly.pdbx_seq_one_letter_code
_entity_poly.pdbx_strand_id
1 'polypeptide(L)'
;MKKIIGVFSSLLIFGLAAAQARMQNAPPEDELILKARQFLEALNNNDFQAAVRDFDQTMMRVSGPDKLAEFWKQVPGMFGAFKKQAAARREELGPYSIALVTCEFEKVTMDARVVFDKNKKIAGFQFIPSLPPAKYEPPQYANPDFFEEKEIVIGSDDWQLPGTLTIPKGEGPFPALVLVHGSGPNDRDETIGPNKPFKDIAWGLASHNIAVLRYEKRTRVYGPKIMVDKTIAVSFTVKEESVDDAVDAVRLLQATAGIDTKRIFVLGHSLGGMLIPRIAEAGQDLGIAGFIIMAGLTRPLEDAYVKQISYLVSLDGAISEEDKKQIDEAKAQSEKIKALKEADAASEMKILNASPKYWLDLRGYDPAVAALKISRPVLVLQGSRDYQVTTEDFENWKKALRPRENAAFKLYPKLNHLFFEGQGMPTPNEYAQIHGSVAEYVIIDIAAWIKKN
;
A
#
# COMPACT_ATOMS: atom_id res chain seq x y z
N MET A 1 28.64 -10.71 -68.54
CA MET A 1 28.33 -11.35 -67.28
C MET A 1 29.57 -11.41 -66.40
N LYS A 2 30.00 -10.35 -65.80
CA LYS A 2 31.06 -10.27 -64.75
C LYS A 2 31.09 -8.84 -64.24
N LYS A 3 30.20 -8.50 -63.26
CA LYS A 3 30.26 -7.28 -62.42
C LYS A 3 28.96 -7.12 -61.59
N ILE A 4 28.54 -8.12 -60.78
CA ILE A 4 27.51 -7.98 -59.74
C ILE A 4 27.77 -8.94 -58.59
N ILE A 5 28.98 -9.10 -58.08
CA ILE A 5 29.28 -9.94 -56.89
C ILE A 5 30.04 -9.13 -55.80
N GLY A 6 30.23 -7.82 -56.01
CA GLY A 6 31.09 -7.04 -55.10
C GLY A 6 30.37 -6.14 -54.08
N VAL A 7 29.06 -6.06 -54.04
CA VAL A 7 28.35 -5.08 -53.23
C VAL A 7 27.62 -5.68 -52.01
N PHE A 8 27.41 -7.01 -51.97
CA PHE A 8 26.66 -7.64 -50.85
C PHE A 8 27.53 -8.06 -49.64
N SER A 9 28.88 -8.13 -49.78
CA SER A 9 29.75 -8.46 -48.64
C SER A 9 30.08 -7.30 -47.73
N SER A 10 29.95 -6.03 -48.17
CA SER A 10 30.29 -4.86 -47.36
C SER A 10 29.19 -4.38 -46.42
N LEU A 11 27.94 -4.73 -46.70
CA LEU A 11 26.81 -4.32 -45.85
C LEU A 11 26.61 -5.24 -44.63
N LEU A 12 27.03 -6.50 -44.68
CA LEU A 12 26.94 -7.41 -43.53
C LEU A 12 28.06 -7.13 -42.50
N ILE A 13 29.21 -6.64 -42.89
CA ILE A 13 30.32 -6.31 -41.95
C ILE A 13 30.04 -5.01 -41.20
N PHE A 14 29.38 -4.03 -41.82
CA PHE A 14 28.96 -2.80 -41.14
C PHE A 14 27.80 -3.02 -40.15
N GLY A 15 26.89 -3.96 -40.39
CA GLY A 15 25.80 -4.32 -39.47
C GLY A 15 26.31 -4.99 -38.22
N LEU A 16 27.28 -5.89 -38.30
CA LEU A 16 27.89 -6.56 -37.14
C LEU A 16 28.76 -5.59 -36.32
N ALA A 17 29.50 -4.71 -36.94
CA ALA A 17 30.32 -3.70 -36.23
C ALA A 17 29.44 -2.67 -35.51
N ALA A 18 28.29 -2.25 -36.07
CA ALA A 18 27.35 -1.35 -35.42
C ALA A 18 26.56 -2.03 -34.27
N ALA A 19 26.29 -3.32 -34.38
CA ALA A 19 25.67 -4.09 -33.29
C ALA A 19 26.67 -4.33 -32.13
N GLN A 20 27.93 -4.65 -32.43
CA GLN A 20 28.99 -4.77 -31.44
C GLN A 20 29.35 -3.42 -30.79
N ALA A 21 29.35 -2.32 -31.53
CA ALA A 21 29.60 -0.98 -30.99
C ALA A 21 28.41 -0.50 -30.10
N ARG A 22 27.17 -0.92 -30.36
CA ARG A 22 26.02 -0.66 -29.49
C ARG A 22 26.05 -1.48 -28.20
N MET A 23 26.60 -2.70 -28.22
CA MET A 23 26.81 -3.50 -27.03
C MET A 23 27.95 -2.98 -26.12
N GLN A 24 28.94 -2.30 -26.68
CA GLN A 24 30.06 -1.75 -25.92
C GLN A 24 29.79 -0.37 -25.30
N ASN A 25 28.69 0.30 -25.63
CA ASN A 25 28.32 1.64 -25.13
C ASN A 25 27.00 1.64 -24.32
N ALA A 26 26.49 0.49 -23.92
CA ALA A 26 25.41 0.46 -22.93
C ALA A 26 26.01 0.89 -21.56
N PRO A 27 25.38 1.81 -20.82
CA PRO A 27 25.82 2.10 -19.46
C PRO A 27 25.88 0.81 -18.66
N PRO A 28 26.87 0.64 -17.75
CA PRO A 28 26.96 -0.55 -16.94
C PRO A 28 25.63 -0.75 -16.19
N GLU A 29 25.14 -2.00 -16.18
CA GLU A 29 23.91 -2.35 -15.43
C GLU A 29 24.12 -2.00 -13.95
N ASP A 30 23.08 -1.47 -13.32
CA ASP A 30 23.10 -1.11 -11.90
C ASP A 30 23.59 -2.28 -11.04
N GLU A 31 24.52 -2.02 -10.11
CA GLU A 31 25.15 -3.04 -9.27
C GLU A 31 24.14 -3.91 -8.52
N LEU A 32 23.06 -3.31 -8.01
CA LEU A 32 22.03 -4.04 -7.25
C LEU A 32 21.12 -4.86 -8.17
N ILE A 33 20.83 -4.37 -9.35
CA ILE A 33 20.15 -5.15 -10.39
C ILE A 33 20.98 -6.37 -10.76
N LEU A 34 22.30 -6.19 -10.96
CA LEU A 34 23.20 -7.29 -11.27
C LEU A 34 23.23 -8.35 -10.16
N LYS A 35 23.33 -7.92 -8.89
CA LYS A 35 23.26 -8.82 -7.73
C LYS A 35 21.93 -9.59 -7.66
N ALA A 36 20.81 -8.90 -7.92
CA ALA A 36 19.49 -9.53 -7.95
C ALA A 36 19.39 -10.59 -9.05
N ARG A 37 19.94 -10.29 -10.23
CA ARG A 37 19.99 -11.25 -11.35
C ARG A 37 20.85 -12.47 -11.01
N GLN A 38 22.02 -12.27 -10.41
CA GLN A 38 22.91 -13.36 -9.97
C GLN A 38 22.26 -14.24 -8.91
N PHE A 39 21.54 -13.63 -7.96
CA PHE A 39 20.73 -14.36 -6.98
C PHE A 39 19.69 -15.28 -7.64
N LEU A 40 18.92 -14.74 -8.59
CA LEU A 40 17.90 -15.49 -9.34
C LEU A 40 18.50 -16.58 -10.23
N GLU A 41 19.66 -16.32 -10.82
CA GLU A 41 20.39 -17.33 -11.59
C GLU A 41 20.86 -18.48 -10.71
N ALA A 42 21.40 -18.19 -9.52
CA ALA A 42 21.79 -19.21 -8.56
C ALA A 42 20.59 -20.06 -8.11
N LEU A 43 19.40 -19.44 -7.87
CA LEU A 43 18.16 -20.17 -7.60
C LEU A 43 17.79 -21.12 -8.76
N ASN A 44 17.80 -20.61 -9.99
CA ASN A 44 17.46 -21.41 -11.16
C ASN A 44 18.41 -22.59 -11.41
N ASN A 45 19.68 -22.41 -11.04
CA ASN A 45 20.70 -23.46 -11.11
C ASN A 45 20.68 -24.40 -9.89
N ASN A 46 19.75 -24.21 -8.93
CA ASN A 46 19.69 -24.91 -7.65
C ASN A 46 20.98 -24.78 -6.80
N ASP A 47 21.76 -23.73 -7.02
CA ASP A 47 22.94 -23.40 -6.21
C ASP A 47 22.53 -22.49 -5.04
N PHE A 48 21.90 -23.06 -4.03
CA PHE A 48 21.39 -22.34 -2.89
C PHE A 48 22.49 -21.76 -1.99
N GLN A 49 23.70 -22.33 -2.03
CA GLN A 49 24.84 -21.78 -1.31
C GLN A 49 25.32 -20.47 -1.96
N ALA A 50 25.39 -20.43 -3.28
CA ALA A 50 25.70 -19.19 -4.00
C ALA A 50 24.57 -18.15 -3.85
N ALA A 51 23.30 -18.58 -3.87
CA ALA A 51 22.15 -17.71 -3.72
C ALA A 51 22.16 -16.91 -2.40
N VAL A 52 22.54 -17.53 -1.29
CA VAL A 52 22.53 -16.86 0.04
C VAL A 52 23.79 -16.03 0.33
N ARG A 53 24.78 -16.00 -0.55
CA ARG A 53 26.08 -15.33 -0.32
C ARG A 53 25.95 -13.85 0.03
N ASP A 54 24.98 -13.18 -0.56
CA ASP A 54 24.71 -11.76 -0.34
C ASP A 54 23.57 -11.50 0.64
N PHE A 55 23.06 -12.49 1.34
CA PHE A 55 22.06 -12.31 2.39
C PHE A 55 22.64 -11.53 3.57
N ASP A 56 21.81 -10.67 4.18
CA ASP A 56 22.11 -10.14 5.50
C ASP A 56 21.93 -11.23 6.58
N GLN A 57 22.36 -10.94 7.80
CA GLN A 57 22.29 -11.92 8.90
C GLN A 57 20.85 -12.35 9.19
N THR A 58 19.94 -11.50 8.97
CA THR A 58 18.51 -11.67 9.19
C THR A 58 17.90 -12.60 8.15
N MET A 59 18.12 -12.32 6.88
CA MET A 59 17.65 -13.14 5.77
C MET A 59 18.28 -14.54 5.81
N MET A 60 19.58 -14.64 6.19
CA MET A 60 20.27 -15.91 6.38
C MET A 60 19.61 -16.78 7.45
N ARG A 61 19.16 -16.19 8.56
CA ARG A 61 18.51 -16.93 9.66
C ARG A 61 17.11 -17.41 9.28
N VAL A 62 16.34 -16.62 8.52
CA VAL A 62 14.94 -16.98 8.17
C VAL A 62 14.81 -17.79 6.90
N SER A 63 15.70 -17.59 5.93
CA SER A 63 15.66 -18.18 4.59
C SER A 63 17.04 -18.70 4.16
N GLY A 64 17.75 -19.38 5.07
CA GLY A 64 19.01 -20.02 4.74
C GLY A 64 18.88 -21.04 3.62
N PRO A 65 20.00 -21.64 3.13
CA PRO A 65 20.03 -22.45 1.91
C PRO A 65 18.95 -23.53 1.85
N ASP A 66 18.71 -24.25 2.96
CA ASP A 66 17.76 -25.36 3.01
C ASP A 66 16.31 -24.88 2.83
N LYS A 67 15.92 -23.82 3.54
CA LYS A 67 14.57 -23.24 3.42
C LYS A 67 14.35 -22.60 2.05
N LEU A 68 15.38 -21.98 1.49
CA LEU A 68 15.34 -21.42 0.16
C LEU A 68 15.16 -22.51 -0.90
N ALA A 69 15.80 -23.67 -0.70
CA ALA A 69 15.63 -24.85 -1.56
C ALA A 69 14.19 -25.40 -1.47
N GLU A 70 13.62 -25.49 -0.27
CA GLU A 70 12.23 -25.89 -0.07
C GLU A 70 11.25 -24.94 -0.75
N PHE A 71 11.46 -23.63 -0.60
CA PHE A 71 10.65 -22.62 -1.29
C PHE A 71 10.75 -22.78 -2.82
N TRP A 72 11.99 -22.84 -3.37
CA TRP A 72 12.21 -22.94 -4.81
C TRP A 72 11.57 -24.19 -5.43
N LYS A 73 11.52 -25.30 -4.69
CA LYS A 73 10.83 -26.53 -5.08
C LYS A 73 9.33 -26.34 -5.34
N GLN A 74 8.69 -25.37 -4.64
CA GLN A 74 7.26 -25.10 -4.76
C GLN A 74 6.94 -24.17 -5.92
N VAL A 75 7.90 -23.35 -6.36
CA VAL A 75 7.74 -22.33 -7.41
C VAL A 75 7.15 -22.87 -8.72
N PRO A 76 7.62 -24.04 -9.26
CA PRO A 76 7.02 -24.59 -10.49
C PRO A 76 5.55 -25.00 -10.33
N GLY A 77 5.14 -25.43 -9.15
CA GLY A 77 3.72 -25.72 -8.86
C GLY A 77 2.84 -24.47 -8.93
N MET A 78 3.35 -23.35 -8.40
CA MET A 78 2.64 -22.08 -8.35
C MET A 78 2.64 -21.34 -9.70
N PHE A 79 3.81 -21.22 -10.35
CA PHE A 79 4.01 -20.32 -11.50
C PHE A 79 4.34 -21.04 -12.82
N GLY A 80 4.56 -22.37 -12.78
CA GLY A 80 5.14 -23.12 -13.89
C GLY A 80 6.68 -23.06 -13.86
N ALA A 81 7.33 -23.70 -14.83
CA ALA A 81 8.78 -23.68 -14.96
C ALA A 81 9.32 -22.26 -15.21
N PHE A 82 10.44 -21.91 -14.56
CA PHE A 82 11.15 -20.67 -14.82
C PHE A 82 11.74 -20.70 -16.25
N LYS A 83 11.51 -19.64 -17.02
CA LYS A 83 11.99 -19.53 -18.41
C LYS A 83 13.19 -18.62 -18.54
N LYS A 84 13.04 -17.37 -18.10
CA LYS A 84 14.11 -16.37 -18.21
C LYS A 84 13.85 -15.15 -17.33
N GLN A 85 14.90 -14.39 -17.11
CA GLN A 85 14.84 -13.02 -16.63
C GLN A 85 14.67 -12.07 -17.83
N ALA A 86 13.76 -11.10 -17.71
CA ALA A 86 13.50 -10.09 -18.73
C ALA A 86 13.99 -8.69 -18.28
N ALA A 87 13.10 -7.70 -18.22
CA ALA A 87 13.42 -6.36 -17.75
C ALA A 87 13.83 -6.33 -16.27
N ALA A 88 14.55 -5.27 -15.89
CA ALA A 88 14.76 -4.98 -14.48
C ALA A 88 14.73 -3.47 -14.24
N ARG A 89 14.32 -3.08 -13.04
CA ARG A 89 14.32 -1.68 -12.60
C ARG A 89 14.68 -1.59 -11.13
N ARG A 90 15.13 -0.42 -10.72
CA ARG A 90 15.47 -0.11 -9.33
C ARG A 90 14.48 0.89 -8.76
N GLU A 91 14.16 0.73 -7.50
CA GLU A 91 13.35 1.63 -6.69
C GLU A 91 14.04 1.88 -5.36
N GLU A 92 13.86 3.07 -4.78
CA GLU A 92 14.31 3.36 -3.42
C GLU A 92 13.11 3.42 -2.50
N LEU A 93 13.24 2.83 -1.30
CA LEU A 93 12.17 2.78 -0.32
C LEU A 93 12.73 2.96 1.10
N GLY A 94 12.73 4.20 1.57
CA GLY A 94 13.33 4.53 2.86
C GLY A 94 14.81 4.14 2.91
N PRO A 95 15.25 3.35 3.90
CA PRO A 95 16.65 2.92 4.00
C PRO A 95 17.02 1.77 3.06
N TYR A 96 16.09 1.30 2.23
CA TYR A 96 16.26 0.14 1.36
C TYR A 96 16.30 0.53 -0.11
N SER A 97 17.14 -0.19 -0.87
CA SER A 97 17.09 -0.20 -2.33
C SER A 97 16.43 -1.49 -2.80
N ILE A 98 15.58 -1.42 -3.81
CA ILE A 98 14.83 -2.55 -4.33
C ILE A 98 15.20 -2.78 -5.78
N ALA A 99 15.65 -3.98 -6.13
CA ALA A 99 15.72 -4.42 -7.52
C ALA A 99 14.47 -5.25 -7.83
N LEU A 100 13.75 -4.85 -8.86
CA LEU A 100 12.62 -5.57 -9.43
C LEU A 100 13.09 -6.21 -10.73
N VAL A 101 13.15 -7.52 -10.78
CA VAL A 101 13.56 -8.27 -11.97
C VAL A 101 12.37 -9.06 -12.50
N THR A 102 11.91 -8.71 -13.68
CA THR A 102 10.82 -9.42 -14.35
C THR A 102 11.25 -10.83 -14.74
N CYS A 103 10.54 -11.82 -14.22
CA CYS A 103 10.77 -13.24 -14.42
C CYS A 103 9.61 -13.85 -15.21
N GLU A 104 9.90 -14.42 -16.37
CA GLU A 104 8.93 -15.17 -17.15
C GLU A 104 8.92 -16.62 -16.69
N PHE A 105 7.75 -17.10 -16.25
CA PHE A 105 7.47 -18.49 -15.94
C PHE A 105 6.56 -19.09 -17.04
N GLU A 106 6.33 -20.38 -16.98
CA GLU A 106 5.49 -21.07 -17.97
C GLU A 106 4.03 -20.60 -17.94
N LYS A 107 3.48 -20.34 -16.75
CA LYS A 107 2.07 -19.98 -16.54
C LYS A 107 1.85 -18.48 -16.33
N VAL A 108 2.85 -17.74 -15.89
CA VAL A 108 2.69 -16.33 -15.47
C VAL A 108 4.02 -15.57 -15.53
N THR A 109 3.95 -14.25 -15.66
CA THR A 109 5.09 -13.35 -15.48
C THR A 109 5.02 -12.68 -14.11
N MET A 110 6.11 -12.74 -13.33
CA MET A 110 6.22 -12.19 -11.98
C MET A 110 7.44 -11.27 -11.89
N ASP A 111 7.37 -10.25 -11.05
CA ASP A 111 8.56 -9.50 -10.67
C ASP A 111 9.17 -10.12 -9.40
N ALA A 112 10.44 -10.51 -9.49
CA ALA A 112 11.24 -10.84 -8.33
C ALA A 112 11.66 -9.53 -7.64
N ARG A 113 11.06 -9.25 -6.50
CA ARG A 113 11.36 -8.10 -5.66
C ARG A 113 12.47 -8.48 -4.69
N VAL A 114 13.71 -8.01 -4.96
CA VAL A 114 14.88 -8.22 -4.13
C VAL A 114 15.19 -6.94 -3.39
N VAL A 115 15.13 -6.97 -2.06
CA VAL A 115 15.33 -5.81 -1.18
C VAL A 115 16.75 -5.83 -0.65
N PHE A 116 17.47 -4.72 -0.78
CA PHE A 116 18.83 -4.54 -0.29
C PHE A 116 18.86 -3.53 0.86
N ASP A 117 19.64 -3.85 1.90
CA ASP A 117 19.95 -2.94 2.98
C ASP A 117 21.00 -1.88 2.59
N LYS A 118 21.32 -0.96 3.50
CA LYS A 118 22.36 0.08 3.31
C LYS A 118 23.76 -0.48 3.01
N ASN A 119 24.02 -1.74 3.36
CA ASN A 119 25.30 -2.43 3.09
C ASN A 119 25.23 -3.24 1.78
N LYS A 120 24.19 -3.02 0.96
CA LYS A 120 23.94 -3.75 -0.28
C LYS A 120 23.84 -5.26 -0.10
N LYS A 121 23.32 -5.71 1.07
CA LYS A 121 23.00 -7.09 1.37
C LYS A 121 21.51 -7.33 1.15
N ILE A 122 21.15 -8.55 0.71
CA ILE A 122 19.76 -8.95 0.49
C ILE A 122 19.09 -9.10 1.86
N ALA A 123 18.16 -8.21 2.15
CA ALA A 123 17.36 -8.13 3.36
C ALA A 123 15.93 -8.65 3.17
N GLY A 124 15.53 -9.01 1.94
CA GLY A 124 14.22 -9.55 1.63
C GLY A 124 14.09 -10.00 0.19
N PHE A 125 13.21 -10.98 -0.03
CA PHE A 125 12.91 -11.51 -1.36
C PHE A 125 11.46 -12.01 -1.42
N GLN A 126 10.78 -11.68 -2.52
CA GLN A 126 9.44 -12.21 -2.83
C GLN A 126 9.13 -12.09 -4.31
N PHE A 127 8.25 -12.94 -4.83
CA PHE A 127 7.62 -12.73 -6.12
C PHE A 127 6.34 -11.93 -5.95
N ILE A 128 6.18 -10.90 -6.78
CA ILE A 128 4.97 -10.09 -6.88
C ILE A 128 4.45 -10.13 -8.33
N PRO A 129 3.16 -9.93 -8.59
CA PRO A 129 2.66 -9.85 -9.97
C PRO A 129 3.45 -8.81 -10.77
N SER A 130 3.94 -9.21 -11.95
CA SER A 130 4.57 -8.27 -12.88
C SER A 130 3.48 -7.50 -13.60
N LEU A 131 3.21 -6.33 -13.10
CA LEU A 131 2.36 -5.36 -13.79
C LEU A 131 3.29 -4.38 -14.51
N PRO A 132 3.08 -4.10 -15.82
CA PRO A 132 3.76 -2.98 -16.43
C PRO A 132 3.46 -1.74 -15.58
N PRO A 133 4.45 -0.85 -15.35
CA PRO A 133 4.18 0.38 -14.64
C PRO A 133 3.09 1.13 -15.40
N ALA A 134 1.86 1.03 -14.90
CA ALA A 134 0.75 1.75 -15.47
C ALA A 134 1.06 3.23 -15.30
N LYS A 135 1.06 3.96 -16.42
CA LYS A 135 1.27 5.40 -16.38
C LYS A 135 0.09 6.00 -15.62
N TYR A 136 0.36 6.61 -14.47
CA TYR A 136 -0.66 7.36 -13.77
C TYR A 136 -1.16 8.50 -14.66
N GLU A 137 -2.46 8.59 -14.83
CA GLU A 137 -3.14 9.68 -15.53
C GLU A 137 -3.88 10.53 -14.50
N PRO A 138 -3.45 11.79 -14.28
CA PRO A 138 -4.09 12.65 -13.31
C PRO A 138 -5.54 12.95 -13.71
N PRO A 139 -6.46 13.01 -12.75
CA PRO A 139 -7.84 13.39 -13.02
C PRO A 139 -7.94 14.83 -13.51
N GLN A 140 -8.97 15.15 -14.31
CA GLN A 140 -9.14 16.46 -14.94
C GLN A 140 -9.29 17.63 -13.95
N TYR A 141 -9.77 17.34 -12.72
CA TYR A 141 -9.90 18.35 -11.67
C TYR A 141 -8.56 18.67 -10.97
N ALA A 142 -7.52 17.87 -11.19
CA ALA A 142 -6.19 18.11 -10.63
C ALA A 142 -5.38 19.00 -11.58
N ASN A 143 -5.04 20.19 -11.15
CA ASN A 143 -4.24 21.13 -11.94
C ASN A 143 -2.84 21.32 -11.32
N PRO A 144 -1.79 20.67 -11.87
CA PRO A 144 -0.42 20.76 -11.35
C PRO A 144 0.18 22.16 -11.33
N ASP A 145 -0.40 23.11 -12.09
CA ASP A 145 0.08 24.48 -12.09
C ASP A 145 -0.23 25.22 -10.77
N PHE A 146 -1.16 24.72 -9.96
CA PHE A 146 -1.61 25.36 -8.73
C PHE A 146 -0.89 24.89 -7.47
N PHE A 147 -0.04 23.89 -7.55
CA PHE A 147 0.67 23.36 -6.39
C PHE A 147 2.09 22.91 -6.74
N GLU A 148 2.85 22.59 -5.73
CA GLU A 148 4.16 21.91 -5.82
C GLU A 148 4.19 20.69 -4.90
N GLU A 149 5.00 19.70 -5.22
CA GLU A 149 5.25 18.55 -4.37
C GLU A 149 6.66 18.63 -3.78
N LYS A 150 6.75 18.43 -2.47
CA LYS A 150 8.00 18.39 -1.71
C LYS A 150 8.17 17.02 -1.07
N GLU A 151 9.32 16.38 -1.29
CA GLU A 151 9.67 15.18 -0.54
C GLU A 151 9.91 15.56 0.92
N ILE A 152 9.36 14.77 1.82
CA ILE A 152 9.47 14.93 3.27
C ILE A 152 9.76 13.58 3.92
N VAL A 153 10.11 13.62 5.19
CA VAL A 153 10.26 12.42 6.02
C VAL A 153 9.49 12.65 7.32
N ILE A 154 8.60 11.72 7.69
CA ILE A 154 7.94 11.70 9.00
C ILE A 154 8.61 10.69 9.92
N GLY A 155 8.32 10.77 11.22
CA GLY A 155 8.91 9.91 12.24
C GLY A 155 10.36 10.28 12.57
N SER A 156 10.93 9.54 13.48
CA SER A 156 12.30 9.73 13.96
C SER A 156 13.07 8.42 14.03
N ASP A 157 14.39 8.53 14.21
CA ASP A 157 15.29 7.41 14.48
C ASP A 157 15.18 6.26 13.46
N ASP A 158 14.86 5.08 13.96
CA ASP A 158 14.80 3.83 13.18
C ASP A 158 13.51 3.62 12.36
N TRP A 159 12.56 4.56 12.43
CA TRP A 159 11.23 4.45 11.83
C TRP A 159 10.88 5.63 10.92
N GLN A 160 11.86 6.19 10.25
CA GLN A 160 11.66 7.27 9.30
C GLN A 160 10.88 6.79 8.05
N LEU A 161 9.82 7.50 7.71
CA LEU A 161 8.97 7.17 6.57
C LEU A 161 9.04 8.30 5.53
N PRO A 162 9.49 7.99 4.30
CA PRO A 162 9.42 8.95 3.20
C PRO A 162 7.98 9.33 2.90
N GLY A 163 7.77 10.57 2.51
CA GLY A 163 6.45 11.08 2.14
C GLY A 163 6.54 12.22 1.15
N THR A 164 5.39 12.71 0.73
CA THR A 164 5.25 13.87 -0.15
C THR A 164 4.25 14.85 0.47
N LEU A 165 4.66 16.08 0.59
CA LEU A 165 3.77 17.20 0.89
C LEU A 165 3.40 17.90 -0.42
N THR A 166 2.15 17.80 -0.81
CA THR A 166 1.56 18.57 -1.91
C THR A 166 1.08 19.89 -1.33
N ILE A 167 1.70 21.01 -1.70
CA ILE A 167 1.40 22.34 -1.13
C ILE A 167 0.92 23.29 -2.21
N PRO A 168 -0.19 24.02 -2.01
CA PRO A 168 -0.66 25.02 -2.97
C PRO A 168 0.37 26.14 -3.18
N LYS A 169 0.46 26.67 -4.41
CA LYS A 169 1.24 27.87 -4.71
C LYS A 169 0.47 29.13 -4.25
N GLY A 170 1.20 30.15 -3.83
CA GLY A 170 0.63 31.43 -3.39
C GLY A 170 0.95 31.76 -1.95
N GLU A 171 0.24 32.75 -1.43
CA GLU A 171 0.42 33.22 -0.05
C GLU A 171 -0.41 32.35 0.90
N GLY A 172 0.29 31.56 1.76
CA GLY A 172 -0.33 30.82 2.87
C GLY A 172 -0.73 31.77 4.02
N PRO A 173 -1.02 31.23 5.22
CA PRO A 173 -0.93 29.80 5.55
C PRO A 173 -2.13 28.99 5.04
N PHE A 174 -1.86 27.77 4.54
CA PHE A 174 -2.88 26.88 4.00
C PHE A 174 -3.39 25.90 5.06
N PRO A 175 -4.70 25.56 5.09
CA PRO A 175 -5.17 24.40 5.82
C PRO A 175 -4.50 23.14 5.26
N ALA A 176 -4.32 22.12 6.10
CA ALA A 176 -3.64 20.92 5.68
C ALA A 176 -4.38 19.63 6.08
N LEU A 177 -4.18 18.58 5.31
CA LEU A 177 -4.76 17.26 5.52
C LEU A 177 -3.66 16.18 5.54
N VAL A 178 -3.68 15.32 6.56
CA VAL A 178 -2.90 14.07 6.59
C VAL A 178 -3.76 12.95 6.06
N LEU A 179 -3.24 12.12 5.15
CA LEU A 179 -3.90 10.90 4.65
C LEU A 179 -3.34 9.68 5.36
N VAL A 180 -4.23 8.87 5.97
CA VAL A 180 -3.89 7.64 6.71
C VAL A 180 -4.46 6.43 5.97
N HIS A 181 -3.57 5.50 5.64
CA HIS A 181 -3.84 4.35 4.78
C HIS A 181 -4.81 3.32 5.35
N GLY A 182 -5.41 2.57 4.45
CA GLY A 182 -6.09 1.31 4.72
C GLY A 182 -5.13 0.18 5.11
N SER A 183 -5.64 -1.05 5.21
CA SER A 183 -4.88 -2.25 5.53
C SER A 183 -3.87 -2.61 4.42
N GLY A 184 -2.81 -3.33 4.79
CA GLY A 184 -1.74 -3.73 3.86
C GLY A 184 -0.56 -2.77 3.79
N PRO A 185 0.53 -3.18 3.11
CA PRO A 185 1.76 -2.40 3.00
C PRO A 185 1.68 -1.38 1.85
N ASN A 186 0.83 -0.37 2.02
CA ASN A 186 0.54 0.64 1.00
C ASN A 186 1.69 1.62 0.79
N ASP A 187 1.88 2.06 -0.46
CA ASP A 187 2.69 3.24 -0.74
C ASP A 187 1.91 4.52 -0.41
N ARG A 188 2.60 5.67 -0.47
CA ARG A 188 2.02 6.98 -0.17
C ARG A 188 0.79 7.35 -0.98
N ASP A 189 0.59 6.70 -2.12
CA ASP A 189 -0.49 6.95 -3.06
C ASP A 189 -1.66 5.97 -2.92
N GLU A 190 -1.55 4.94 -2.05
CA GLU A 190 -2.43 3.75 -2.01
C GLU A 190 -2.59 3.12 -3.40
N THR A 191 -1.48 2.90 -4.09
CA THR A 191 -1.48 2.42 -5.48
C THR A 191 -2.09 1.03 -5.61
N ILE A 192 -3.11 0.91 -6.46
CA ILE A 192 -3.73 -0.36 -6.87
C ILE A 192 -3.81 -0.41 -8.40
N GLY A 193 -3.00 -1.25 -9.02
CA GLY A 193 -2.91 -1.28 -10.49
C GLY A 193 -2.50 0.08 -11.06
N PRO A 194 -3.28 0.65 -12.01
CA PRO A 194 -3.00 1.97 -12.59
C PRO A 194 -3.39 3.14 -11.68
N ASN A 195 -4.08 2.88 -10.57
CA ASN A 195 -4.81 3.88 -9.80
C ASN A 195 -4.04 4.33 -8.55
N LYS A 196 -4.17 5.61 -8.21
CA LYS A 196 -3.48 6.27 -7.10
C LYS A 196 -4.45 7.17 -6.29
N PRO A 197 -5.40 6.58 -5.56
CA PRO A 197 -6.47 7.34 -4.92
C PRO A 197 -5.98 8.44 -3.97
N PHE A 198 -4.90 8.21 -3.22
CA PHE A 198 -4.35 9.24 -2.34
C PHE A 198 -3.67 10.38 -3.11
N LYS A 199 -3.08 10.08 -4.26
CA LYS A 199 -2.56 11.12 -5.15
C LYS A 199 -3.67 11.96 -5.77
N ASP A 200 -4.77 11.32 -6.18
CA ASP A 200 -5.97 12.02 -6.68
C ASP A 200 -6.52 12.99 -5.63
N ILE A 201 -6.67 12.52 -4.38
CA ILE A 201 -7.13 13.35 -3.26
C ILE A 201 -6.15 14.52 -3.02
N ALA A 202 -4.85 14.25 -3.00
CA ALA A 202 -3.84 15.26 -2.73
C ALA A 202 -3.82 16.36 -3.81
N TRP A 203 -3.81 15.97 -5.07
CA TRP A 203 -3.76 16.91 -6.17
C TRP A 203 -5.07 17.69 -6.33
N GLY A 204 -6.20 16.99 -6.14
CA GLY A 204 -7.51 17.62 -6.14
C GLY A 204 -7.65 18.67 -5.04
N LEU A 205 -7.32 18.34 -3.80
CA LEU A 205 -7.41 19.27 -2.67
C LEU A 205 -6.40 20.40 -2.76
N ALA A 206 -5.18 20.14 -3.25
CA ALA A 206 -4.20 21.20 -3.47
C ALA A 206 -4.66 22.22 -4.52
N SER A 207 -5.37 21.77 -5.56
CA SER A 207 -6.05 22.65 -6.53
C SER A 207 -7.18 23.48 -5.89
N HIS A 208 -7.60 23.13 -4.67
CA HIS A 208 -8.58 23.87 -3.85
C HIS A 208 -7.95 24.62 -2.66
N ASN A 209 -6.63 24.90 -2.70
CA ASN A 209 -5.88 25.60 -1.65
C ASN A 209 -5.83 24.87 -0.30
N ILE A 210 -5.70 23.55 -0.31
CA ILE A 210 -5.51 22.71 0.87
C ILE A 210 -4.24 21.88 0.68
N ALA A 211 -3.27 22.03 1.56
CA ALA A 211 -2.06 21.21 1.53
C ALA A 211 -2.38 19.78 1.95
N VAL A 212 -1.69 18.79 1.36
CA VAL A 212 -1.93 17.38 1.68
C VAL A 212 -0.63 16.63 1.87
N LEU A 213 -0.52 15.91 2.99
CA LEU A 213 0.62 15.08 3.33
C LEU A 213 0.25 13.62 3.15
N ARG A 214 1.06 12.91 2.35
CA ARG A 214 1.04 11.47 2.09
C ARG A 214 2.38 10.87 2.44
N TYR A 215 2.42 9.67 2.98
CA TYR A 215 3.67 9.02 3.39
C TYR A 215 3.64 7.52 3.11
N GLU A 216 4.80 6.88 2.99
CA GLU A 216 4.92 5.44 2.86
C GLU A 216 4.49 4.76 4.16
N LYS A 217 3.63 3.76 4.10
CA LYS A 217 3.20 3.04 5.30
C LYS A 217 4.35 2.28 5.94
N ARG A 218 4.41 2.22 7.27
CA ARG A 218 5.49 1.54 8.03
C ARG A 218 5.68 0.09 7.61
N THR A 219 4.58 -0.64 7.38
CA THR A 219 4.62 -2.03 6.91
C THR A 219 5.19 -2.18 5.49
N ARG A 220 5.11 -1.14 4.67
CA ARG A 220 5.75 -1.12 3.35
C ARG A 220 7.26 -0.92 3.44
N VAL A 221 7.68 0.07 4.23
CA VAL A 221 9.10 0.42 4.37
C VAL A 221 9.84 -0.64 5.15
N TYR A 222 9.30 -1.01 6.31
CA TYR A 222 9.98 -1.85 7.29
C TYR A 222 9.39 -3.26 7.39
N GLY A 223 8.58 -3.71 6.44
CA GLY A 223 7.97 -5.05 6.44
C GLY A 223 8.97 -6.18 6.73
N PRO A 224 10.13 -6.24 6.06
CA PRO A 224 11.16 -7.24 6.36
C PRO A 224 11.67 -7.16 7.81
N LYS A 225 11.96 -5.95 8.32
CA LYS A 225 12.39 -5.73 9.71
C LYS A 225 11.33 -6.22 10.72
N ILE A 226 10.06 -5.84 10.48
CA ILE A 226 8.93 -6.24 11.33
C ILE A 226 8.72 -7.76 11.34
N MET A 227 8.86 -8.42 10.19
CA MET A 227 8.64 -9.88 10.09
C MET A 227 9.75 -10.70 10.74
N VAL A 228 10.94 -10.19 10.78
CA VAL A 228 12.15 -10.94 11.13
C VAL A 228 12.62 -10.69 12.55
N ASP A 229 12.48 -9.49 13.04
CA ASP A 229 12.77 -9.20 14.45
C ASP A 229 11.61 -9.71 15.31
N LYS A 230 11.86 -10.81 16.02
CA LYS A 230 10.86 -11.47 16.85
C LYS A 230 10.25 -10.54 17.90
N THR A 231 11.05 -9.65 18.47
CA THR A 231 10.59 -8.70 19.51
C THR A 231 9.59 -7.73 18.90
N ILE A 232 9.91 -7.19 17.72
CA ILE A 232 9.02 -6.30 16.98
C ILE A 232 7.79 -7.08 16.50
N ALA A 233 7.98 -8.24 15.87
CA ALA A 233 6.90 -9.04 15.29
C ALA A 233 5.80 -9.41 16.29
N VAL A 234 6.15 -9.71 17.53
CA VAL A 234 5.18 -10.08 18.57
C VAL A 234 4.53 -8.88 19.25
N SER A 235 5.16 -7.70 19.24
CA SER A 235 4.65 -6.49 19.88
C SER A 235 3.92 -5.54 18.94
N PHE A 236 4.07 -5.71 17.63
CA PHE A 236 3.53 -4.82 16.59
C PHE A 236 2.01 -4.87 16.53
N THR A 237 1.36 -3.70 16.62
CA THR A 237 -0.09 -3.53 16.61
C THR A 237 -0.51 -2.44 15.63
N VAL A 238 -1.80 -2.13 15.54
CA VAL A 238 -2.30 -0.99 14.75
C VAL A 238 -1.78 0.36 15.27
N LYS A 239 -1.31 0.40 16.52
CA LYS A 239 -0.69 1.60 17.08
C LYS A 239 0.57 1.96 16.31
N GLU A 240 1.51 1.03 16.20
CA GLU A 240 2.76 1.21 15.45
C GLU A 240 2.52 1.25 13.94
N GLU A 241 1.53 0.48 13.46
CA GLU A 241 1.23 0.39 12.02
C GLU A 241 0.70 1.70 11.43
N SER A 242 -0.10 2.47 12.20
CA SER A 242 -0.87 3.57 11.62
C SER A 242 -1.05 4.77 12.55
N VAL A 243 -1.27 4.54 13.86
CA VAL A 243 -1.65 5.64 14.79
C VAL A 243 -0.45 6.55 15.05
N ASP A 244 0.70 5.99 15.39
CA ASP A 244 1.91 6.75 15.70
C ASP A 244 2.38 7.56 14.50
N ASP A 245 2.36 6.95 13.30
CA ASP A 245 2.78 7.60 12.06
C ASP A 245 1.85 8.76 11.67
N ALA A 246 0.54 8.62 11.90
CA ALA A 246 -0.42 9.69 11.67
C ALA A 246 -0.18 10.89 12.60
N VAL A 247 0.14 10.62 13.86
CA VAL A 247 0.49 11.65 14.86
C VAL A 247 1.79 12.36 14.48
N ASP A 248 2.81 11.64 14.03
CA ASP A 248 4.07 12.21 13.56
C ASP A 248 3.89 13.04 12.29
N ALA A 249 3.01 12.63 11.39
CA ALA A 249 2.64 13.42 10.21
C ALA A 249 1.98 14.76 10.59
N VAL A 250 1.10 14.77 11.60
CA VAL A 250 0.52 16.01 12.13
C VAL A 250 1.58 16.92 12.74
N ARG A 251 2.52 16.37 13.53
CA ARG A 251 3.64 17.13 14.11
C ARG A 251 4.52 17.78 13.04
N LEU A 252 4.79 17.06 11.95
CA LEU A 252 5.54 17.62 10.84
C LEU A 252 4.81 18.82 10.22
N LEU A 253 3.50 18.71 9.97
CA LEU A 253 2.72 19.82 9.43
C LEU A 253 2.71 21.04 10.36
N GLN A 254 2.65 20.83 11.68
CA GLN A 254 2.73 21.92 12.65
C GLN A 254 4.07 22.67 12.61
N ALA A 255 5.14 21.99 12.24
CA ALA A 255 6.49 22.56 12.10
C ALA A 255 6.78 23.09 10.68
N THR A 256 5.83 22.93 9.73
CA THR A 256 6.05 23.28 8.32
C THR A 256 5.61 24.70 8.03
N ALA A 257 6.51 25.52 7.50
CA ALA A 257 6.20 26.88 7.07
C ALA A 257 5.12 26.89 5.96
N GLY A 258 4.21 27.86 6.02
CA GLY A 258 3.12 27.99 5.04
C GLY A 258 1.88 27.14 5.36
N ILE A 259 1.88 26.35 6.44
CA ILE A 259 0.72 25.60 6.93
C ILE A 259 0.02 26.37 8.07
N ASP A 260 -1.31 26.44 8.01
CA ASP A 260 -2.13 26.93 9.11
C ASP A 260 -2.22 25.85 10.21
N THR A 261 -1.43 26.01 11.25
CA THR A 261 -1.32 25.05 12.37
C THR A 261 -2.63 24.88 13.15
N LYS A 262 -3.59 25.79 12.99
CA LYS A 262 -4.92 25.67 13.62
C LYS A 262 -5.93 24.92 12.74
N ARG A 263 -5.57 24.64 11.49
CA ARG A 263 -6.43 24.00 10.50
C ARG A 263 -5.77 22.79 9.87
N ILE A 264 -5.25 21.89 10.72
CA ILE A 264 -4.72 20.57 10.34
C ILE A 264 -5.81 19.54 10.59
N PHE A 265 -6.11 18.76 9.57
CA PHE A 265 -7.12 17.72 9.56
C PHE A 265 -6.47 16.34 9.32
N VAL A 266 -7.17 15.26 9.68
CA VAL A 266 -6.74 13.90 9.40
C VAL A 266 -7.86 13.14 8.70
N LEU A 267 -7.55 12.53 7.56
CA LEU A 267 -8.43 11.60 6.85
C LEU A 267 -7.87 10.20 6.96
N GLY A 268 -8.69 9.27 7.44
CA GLY A 268 -8.37 7.84 7.41
C GLY A 268 -9.24 7.10 6.41
N HIS A 269 -8.60 6.28 5.56
CA HIS A 269 -9.27 5.41 4.61
C HIS A 269 -9.30 3.98 5.15
N SER A 270 -10.45 3.29 5.02
CA SER A 270 -10.59 1.88 5.37
C SER A 270 -10.14 1.58 6.81
N LEU A 271 -9.07 0.80 7.04
CA LEU A 271 -8.46 0.60 8.37
C LEU A 271 -8.06 1.95 9.00
N GLY A 272 -7.47 2.87 8.24
CA GLY A 272 -7.18 4.22 8.73
C GLY A 272 -8.43 4.94 9.21
N GLY A 273 -9.56 4.76 8.53
CA GLY A 273 -10.88 5.28 8.94
C GLY A 273 -11.39 4.65 10.24
N MET A 274 -11.23 3.34 10.40
CA MET A 274 -11.51 2.63 11.65
C MET A 274 -10.69 3.18 12.83
N LEU A 275 -9.45 3.61 12.55
CA LEU A 275 -8.50 4.06 13.57
C LEU A 275 -8.58 5.56 13.88
N ILE A 276 -9.40 6.34 13.20
CA ILE A 276 -9.58 7.77 13.48
C ILE A 276 -9.80 8.06 14.96
N PRO A 277 -10.64 7.34 15.72
CA PRO A 277 -10.81 7.61 17.14
C PRO A 277 -9.53 7.41 17.97
N ARG A 278 -8.71 6.40 17.64
CA ARG A 278 -7.41 6.18 18.30
C ARG A 278 -6.40 7.25 17.93
N ILE A 279 -6.41 7.72 16.68
CA ILE A 279 -5.57 8.85 16.22
C ILE A 279 -5.99 10.14 16.93
N ALA A 280 -7.28 10.38 17.09
CA ALA A 280 -7.80 11.54 17.81
C ALA A 280 -7.39 11.53 19.29
N GLU A 281 -7.43 10.37 19.94
CA GLU A 281 -6.97 10.21 21.32
C GLU A 281 -5.46 10.42 21.46
N ALA A 282 -4.65 9.79 20.58
CA ALA A 282 -3.19 9.92 20.60
C ALA A 282 -2.71 11.35 20.24
N GLY A 283 -3.45 12.05 19.38
CA GLY A 283 -3.16 13.42 18.94
C GLY A 283 -3.93 14.51 19.69
N GLN A 284 -4.55 14.23 20.86
CA GLN A 284 -5.42 15.18 21.57
C GLN A 284 -4.76 16.54 21.86
N ASP A 285 -3.46 16.53 22.16
CA ASP A 285 -2.68 17.73 22.49
C ASP A 285 -2.14 18.47 21.25
N LEU A 286 -2.33 17.93 20.06
CA LEU A 286 -1.83 18.48 18.79
C LEU A 286 -2.81 19.48 18.13
N GLY A 287 -3.97 19.75 18.73
CA GLY A 287 -4.89 20.73 18.20
C GLY A 287 -5.46 20.41 16.82
N ILE A 288 -5.60 19.11 16.47
CA ILE A 288 -6.20 18.68 15.20
C ILE A 288 -7.59 19.29 15.05
N ALA A 289 -7.83 19.96 13.92
CA ALA A 289 -9.05 20.75 13.70
C ALA A 289 -10.29 19.88 13.43
N GLY A 290 -10.13 18.72 12.80
CA GLY A 290 -11.22 17.79 12.53
C GLY A 290 -10.76 16.50 11.86
N PHE A 291 -11.68 15.56 11.72
CA PHE A 291 -11.40 14.21 11.24
C PHE A 291 -12.34 13.78 10.13
N ILE A 292 -11.82 13.06 9.15
CA ILE A 292 -12.58 12.49 8.03
C ILE A 292 -12.44 10.98 8.05
N ILE A 293 -13.56 10.28 8.10
CA ILE A 293 -13.65 8.82 8.05
C ILE A 293 -14.12 8.45 6.63
N MET A 294 -13.22 7.92 5.82
CA MET A 294 -13.47 7.54 4.44
C MET A 294 -13.52 6.03 4.33
N ALA A 295 -14.70 5.45 4.05
CA ALA A 295 -14.93 4.01 4.06
C ALA A 295 -14.38 3.32 5.32
N GLY A 296 -14.61 3.91 6.49
CA GLY A 296 -14.09 3.40 7.76
C GLY A 296 -14.90 2.24 8.29
N LEU A 297 -14.22 1.12 8.59
CA LEU A 297 -14.85 -0.07 9.15
C LEU A 297 -15.32 0.15 10.60
N THR A 298 -16.47 -0.42 10.96
CA THR A 298 -16.99 -0.43 12.35
C THR A 298 -17.05 -1.82 12.97
N ARG A 299 -17.01 -2.84 12.12
CA ARG A 299 -17.05 -4.25 12.53
C ARG A 299 -15.66 -4.79 12.85
N PRO A 300 -15.50 -5.88 13.63
CA PRO A 300 -14.24 -6.57 13.80
C PRO A 300 -13.63 -6.97 12.44
N LEU A 301 -12.31 -6.78 12.29
CA LEU A 301 -11.61 -7.05 11.02
C LEU A 301 -11.75 -8.50 10.58
N GLU A 302 -11.73 -9.45 11.54
CA GLU A 302 -11.89 -10.88 11.29
C GLU A 302 -13.27 -11.23 10.74
N ASP A 303 -14.32 -10.51 11.15
CA ASP A 303 -15.67 -10.70 10.63
C ASP A 303 -15.85 -10.06 9.25
N ALA A 304 -15.25 -8.89 9.05
CA ALA A 304 -15.22 -8.24 7.74
C ALA A 304 -14.48 -9.09 6.71
N TYR A 305 -13.38 -9.73 7.08
CA TYR A 305 -12.65 -10.66 6.23
C TYR A 305 -13.55 -11.82 5.73
N VAL A 306 -14.31 -12.46 6.63
CA VAL A 306 -15.25 -13.53 6.24
C VAL A 306 -16.30 -13.02 5.25
N LYS A 307 -16.87 -11.82 5.50
CA LYS A 307 -17.86 -11.22 4.59
C LYS A 307 -17.26 -10.90 3.22
N GLN A 308 -16.04 -10.37 3.16
CA GLN A 308 -15.35 -10.07 1.91
C GLN A 308 -15.10 -11.35 1.09
N ILE A 309 -14.57 -12.42 1.72
CA ILE A 309 -14.38 -13.71 1.03
C ILE A 309 -15.71 -14.25 0.51
N SER A 310 -16.76 -14.26 1.35
CA SER A 310 -18.09 -14.72 0.95
C SER A 310 -18.66 -13.93 -0.23
N TYR A 311 -18.42 -12.62 -0.27
CA TYR A 311 -18.80 -11.78 -1.41
C TYR A 311 -18.03 -12.15 -2.67
N LEU A 312 -16.70 -12.25 -2.59
CA LEU A 312 -15.84 -12.50 -3.73
C LEU A 312 -16.14 -13.83 -4.42
N VAL A 313 -16.35 -14.88 -3.67
CA VAL A 313 -16.70 -16.20 -4.24
C VAL A 313 -18.13 -16.27 -4.78
N SER A 314 -18.99 -15.31 -4.45
CA SER A 314 -20.36 -15.24 -4.97
C SER A 314 -20.49 -14.49 -6.31
N LEU A 315 -19.39 -13.88 -6.80
CA LEU A 315 -19.42 -12.98 -7.96
C LEU A 315 -19.76 -13.69 -9.30
N ASP A 316 -19.50 -14.98 -9.39
CA ASP A 316 -19.83 -15.79 -10.58
C ASP A 316 -21.28 -16.32 -10.57
N GLY A 317 -22.05 -16.03 -9.51
CA GLY A 317 -23.46 -16.37 -9.37
C GLY A 317 -23.77 -17.79 -8.87
N ALA A 318 -22.73 -18.62 -8.63
CA ALA A 318 -22.88 -19.97 -8.08
C ALA A 318 -21.83 -20.21 -7.01
N ILE A 319 -22.21 -20.82 -5.89
CA ILE A 319 -21.26 -21.20 -4.82
C ILE A 319 -20.89 -22.68 -5.01
N SER A 320 -19.69 -22.94 -5.50
CA SER A 320 -19.14 -24.28 -5.66
C SER A 320 -18.71 -24.90 -4.32
N GLU A 321 -18.33 -26.17 -4.33
CA GLU A 321 -17.74 -26.81 -3.12
C GLU A 321 -16.39 -26.20 -2.75
N GLU A 322 -15.60 -25.72 -3.74
CA GLU A 322 -14.34 -25.02 -3.47
C GLU A 322 -14.59 -23.64 -2.83
N ASP A 323 -15.63 -22.93 -3.26
CA ASP A 323 -16.04 -21.66 -2.65
C ASP A 323 -16.48 -21.84 -1.21
N LYS A 324 -17.28 -22.90 -0.92
CA LYS A 324 -17.65 -23.26 0.44
C LYS A 324 -16.42 -23.50 1.31
N LYS A 325 -15.43 -24.23 0.79
CA LYS A 325 -14.18 -24.48 1.49
C LYS A 325 -13.44 -23.18 1.79
N GLN A 326 -13.33 -22.25 0.85
CA GLN A 326 -12.70 -20.93 1.07
C GLN A 326 -13.44 -20.13 2.15
N ILE A 327 -14.78 -20.14 2.14
CA ILE A 327 -15.60 -19.48 3.19
C ILE A 327 -15.34 -20.14 4.54
N ASP A 328 -15.29 -21.46 4.61
CA ASP A 328 -15.09 -22.19 5.87
C ASP A 328 -13.67 -22.02 6.41
N GLU A 329 -12.66 -21.94 5.54
CA GLU A 329 -11.29 -21.55 5.91
C GLU A 329 -11.25 -20.13 6.48
N ALA A 330 -11.92 -19.17 5.85
CA ALA A 330 -12.03 -17.81 6.36
C ALA A 330 -12.71 -17.74 7.74
N LYS A 331 -13.81 -18.47 7.92
CA LYS A 331 -14.48 -18.61 9.23
C LYS A 331 -13.56 -19.23 10.27
N ALA A 332 -12.83 -20.28 9.91
CA ALA A 332 -11.88 -20.93 10.81
C ALA A 332 -10.76 -19.97 11.27
N GLN A 333 -10.27 -19.07 10.39
CA GLN A 333 -9.31 -18.03 10.77
C GLN A 333 -9.96 -17.02 11.74
N SER A 334 -11.18 -16.54 11.45
CA SER A 334 -11.93 -15.65 12.34
C SER A 334 -12.14 -16.27 13.72
N GLU A 335 -12.58 -17.52 13.80
CA GLU A 335 -12.77 -18.23 15.08
C GLU A 335 -11.45 -18.42 15.86
N LYS A 336 -10.32 -18.68 15.17
CA LYS A 336 -9.01 -18.71 15.83
C LYS A 336 -8.64 -17.36 16.46
N ILE A 337 -8.94 -16.24 15.77
CA ILE A 337 -8.71 -14.89 16.30
C ILE A 337 -9.58 -14.67 17.54
N LYS A 338 -10.85 -14.99 17.47
CA LYS A 338 -11.79 -14.85 18.60
C LYS A 338 -11.43 -15.71 19.81
N ALA A 339 -10.83 -16.88 19.56
CA ALA A 339 -10.41 -17.82 20.60
C ALA A 339 -9.09 -17.44 21.28
N LEU A 340 -8.31 -16.46 20.78
CA LEU A 340 -7.06 -16.01 21.37
C LEU A 340 -7.25 -15.63 22.85
N LYS A 341 -6.25 -15.86 23.67
CA LYS A 341 -6.18 -15.46 25.08
C LYS A 341 -5.04 -14.48 25.29
N GLU A 342 -5.09 -13.72 26.36
CA GLU A 342 -4.01 -12.79 26.72
C GLU A 342 -2.63 -13.51 26.83
N ALA A 343 -2.65 -14.78 27.26
CA ALA A 343 -1.42 -15.60 27.31
C ALA A 343 -0.79 -15.85 25.93
N ASP A 344 -1.56 -15.72 24.84
CA ASP A 344 -1.08 -15.93 23.47
C ASP A 344 -0.38 -14.68 22.92
N ALA A 345 -0.47 -13.53 23.59
CA ALA A 345 0.03 -12.25 23.12
C ALA A 345 1.54 -12.26 22.75
N ALA A 346 2.34 -13.06 23.46
CA ALA A 346 3.78 -13.20 23.21
C ALA A 346 4.14 -14.34 22.24
N SER A 347 3.13 -15.00 21.66
CA SER A 347 3.35 -16.13 20.73
C SER A 347 3.85 -15.61 19.36
N GLU A 348 4.76 -16.37 18.75
CA GLU A 348 5.25 -16.14 17.39
C GLU A 348 4.25 -16.63 16.31
N MET A 349 3.11 -17.18 16.71
CA MET A 349 2.04 -17.60 15.80
C MET A 349 1.58 -16.40 14.96
N LYS A 350 1.17 -16.66 13.73
CA LYS A 350 0.52 -15.66 12.87
C LYS A 350 -0.83 -16.15 12.39
N ILE A 351 -1.82 -15.28 12.47
CA ILE A 351 -3.17 -15.50 11.92
C ILE A 351 -3.43 -14.34 10.96
N LEU A 352 -3.75 -14.64 9.70
CA LEU A 352 -3.91 -13.64 8.64
C LEU A 352 -2.71 -12.66 8.58
N ASN A 353 -1.49 -13.20 8.70
CA ASN A 353 -0.21 -12.47 8.69
C ASN A 353 0.05 -11.51 9.86
N ALA A 354 -0.84 -11.42 10.86
CA ALA A 354 -0.65 -10.61 12.05
C ALA A 354 -0.39 -11.46 13.30
N SER A 355 0.28 -10.87 14.31
CA SER A 355 0.54 -11.53 15.60
C SER A 355 -0.72 -11.64 16.45
N PRO A 356 -0.78 -12.54 17.44
CA PRO A 356 -1.86 -12.56 18.41
C PRO A 356 -2.04 -11.22 19.15
N LYS A 357 -0.95 -10.52 19.44
CA LYS A 357 -0.97 -9.20 20.09
C LYS A 357 -1.75 -8.17 19.25
N TYR A 358 -1.58 -8.18 17.93
CA TYR A 358 -2.31 -7.31 17.00
C TYR A 358 -3.83 -7.52 17.10
N TRP A 359 -4.28 -8.79 17.10
CA TRP A 359 -5.68 -9.13 17.19
C TRP A 359 -6.27 -8.86 18.57
N LEU A 360 -5.50 -9.12 19.63
CA LEU A 360 -5.90 -8.81 21.00
C LEU A 360 -6.03 -7.31 21.24
N ASP A 361 -5.19 -6.49 20.61
CA ASP A 361 -5.27 -5.02 20.66
C ASP A 361 -6.56 -4.49 20.02
N LEU A 362 -7.07 -5.17 18.99
CA LEU A 362 -8.34 -4.81 18.34
C LEU A 362 -9.57 -5.43 19.01
N ARG A 363 -9.39 -6.40 19.89
CA ARG A 363 -10.51 -7.09 20.54
C ARG A 363 -11.38 -6.14 21.34
N GLY A 364 -12.69 -6.16 21.04
CA GLY A 364 -13.66 -5.30 21.71
C GLY A 364 -13.55 -3.82 21.37
N TYR A 365 -12.70 -3.46 20.41
CA TYR A 365 -12.65 -2.10 19.90
C TYR A 365 -13.86 -1.83 19.01
N ASP A 366 -14.75 -0.96 19.47
CA ASP A 366 -15.85 -0.41 18.70
C ASP A 366 -15.48 1.03 18.30
N PRO A 367 -15.08 1.27 17.05
CA PRO A 367 -14.64 2.58 16.61
C PRO A 367 -15.79 3.60 16.61
N ALA A 368 -17.03 3.20 16.35
CA ALA A 368 -18.18 4.08 16.36
C ALA A 368 -18.48 4.60 17.78
N VAL A 369 -18.38 3.73 18.79
CA VAL A 369 -18.48 4.12 20.20
C VAL A 369 -17.27 4.96 20.64
N ALA A 370 -16.07 4.57 20.25
CA ALA A 370 -14.86 5.33 20.57
C ALA A 370 -14.90 6.77 20.00
N ALA A 371 -15.50 6.96 18.84
CA ALA A 371 -15.63 8.28 18.21
C ALA A 371 -16.53 9.27 18.98
N LEU A 372 -17.35 8.79 19.92
CA LEU A 372 -18.11 9.68 20.81
C LEU A 372 -17.23 10.58 21.67
N LYS A 373 -15.98 10.18 21.92
CA LYS A 373 -14.99 10.97 22.66
C LYS A 373 -14.35 12.08 21.83
N ILE A 374 -14.49 12.06 20.51
CA ILE A 374 -13.91 13.10 19.64
C ILE A 374 -14.74 14.37 19.81
N SER A 375 -14.18 15.45 20.33
CA SER A 375 -14.88 16.74 20.46
C SER A 375 -14.89 17.56 19.16
N ARG A 376 -13.96 17.27 18.25
CA ARG A 376 -13.75 17.99 16.99
C ARG A 376 -14.79 17.59 15.92
N PRO A 377 -15.01 18.40 14.87
CA PRO A 377 -15.84 18.04 13.73
C PRO A 377 -15.44 16.71 13.09
N VAL A 378 -16.43 15.92 12.67
CA VAL A 378 -16.21 14.64 11.98
C VAL A 378 -17.04 14.60 10.69
N LEU A 379 -16.40 14.19 9.59
CA LEU A 379 -17.03 13.90 8.30
C LEU A 379 -16.92 12.41 8.01
N VAL A 380 -18.04 11.75 7.72
CA VAL A 380 -18.09 10.34 7.34
C VAL A 380 -18.50 10.21 5.88
N LEU A 381 -17.65 9.60 5.07
CA LEU A 381 -17.83 9.39 3.63
C LEU A 381 -17.90 7.91 3.31
N GLN A 382 -18.87 7.48 2.48
CA GLN A 382 -19.06 6.08 2.11
C GLN A 382 -19.56 5.93 0.68
N GLY A 383 -19.00 4.97 -0.06
CA GLY A 383 -19.53 4.51 -1.33
C GLY A 383 -20.57 3.40 -1.16
N SER A 384 -21.74 3.49 -1.81
CA SER A 384 -22.76 2.42 -1.71
C SER A 384 -22.38 1.15 -2.42
N ARG A 385 -21.42 1.21 -3.37
CA ARG A 385 -20.91 0.04 -4.09
C ARG A 385 -19.65 -0.56 -3.45
N ASP A 386 -19.34 -0.16 -2.24
CA ASP A 386 -18.24 -0.72 -1.49
C ASP A 386 -18.60 -2.09 -0.92
N TYR A 387 -17.92 -3.16 -1.37
CA TYR A 387 -18.12 -4.51 -0.86
C TYR A 387 -17.18 -4.85 0.31
N GLN A 388 -16.14 -4.05 0.54
CA GLN A 388 -15.16 -4.28 1.61
C GLN A 388 -15.66 -3.67 2.93
N VAL A 389 -16.01 -2.39 2.89
CA VAL A 389 -16.65 -1.66 3.98
C VAL A 389 -18.02 -1.25 3.48
N THR A 390 -19.05 -1.86 4.03
CA THR A 390 -20.39 -1.75 3.47
C THR A 390 -21.19 -0.58 4.05
N THR A 391 -22.34 -0.30 3.47
CA THR A 391 -23.29 0.69 4.03
C THR A 391 -23.73 0.38 5.46
N GLU A 392 -23.59 -0.88 5.94
CA GLU A 392 -23.77 -1.24 7.35
C GLU A 392 -22.83 -0.46 8.27
N ASP A 393 -21.54 -0.33 7.87
CA ASP A 393 -20.56 0.42 8.63
C ASP A 393 -20.90 1.91 8.66
N PHE A 394 -21.34 2.46 7.52
CA PHE A 394 -21.79 3.84 7.44
C PHE A 394 -23.00 4.13 8.35
N GLU A 395 -23.98 3.24 8.40
CA GLU A 395 -25.14 3.40 9.29
C GLU A 395 -24.74 3.25 10.77
N ASN A 396 -23.76 2.41 11.10
CA ASN A 396 -23.19 2.31 12.45
C ASN A 396 -22.53 3.64 12.87
N TRP A 397 -21.67 4.22 12.02
CA TRP A 397 -21.09 5.56 12.24
C TRP A 397 -22.18 6.60 12.45
N LYS A 398 -23.17 6.62 11.57
CA LYS A 398 -24.27 7.58 11.59
C LYS A 398 -25.11 7.45 12.84
N LYS A 399 -25.44 6.21 13.24
CA LYS A 399 -26.19 5.93 14.48
C LYS A 399 -25.45 6.46 15.71
N ALA A 400 -24.15 6.23 15.80
CA ALA A 400 -23.35 6.67 16.94
C ALA A 400 -23.18 8.21 16.96
N LEU A 401 -22.85 8.81 15.82
CA LEU A 401 -22.46 10.24 15.76
C LEU A 401 -23.59 11.21 15.44
N ARG A 402 -24.77 10.73 14.99
CA ARG A 402 -25.92 11.60 14.63
C ARG A 402 -26.38 12.56 15.73
N PRO A 403 -26.28 12.24 17.03
CA PRO A 403 -26.64 13.19 18.08
C PRO A 403 -25.71 14.42 18.15
N ARG A 404 -24.60 14.43 17.42
CA ARG A 404 -23.61 15.51 17.42
C ARG A 404 -23.88 16.50 16.28
N GLU A 405 -24.00 17.77 16.61
CA GLU A 405 -24.22 18.85 15.62
C GLU A 405 -23.00 19.05 14.66
N ASN A 406 -21.79 18.65 15.10
CA ASN A 406 -20.55 18.77 14.33
C ASN A 406 -20.16 17.49 13.57
N ALA A 407 -21.08 16.54 13.40
CA ALA A 407 -20.88 15.37 12.54
C ALA A 407 -21.65 15.52 11.22
N ALA A 408 -20.97 15.24 10.12
CA ALA A 408 -21.53 15.27 8.77
C ALA A 408 -21.37 13.89 8.09
N PHE A 409 -22.33 13.55 7.23
CA PHE A 409 -22.38 12.23 6.58
C PHE A 409 -22.70 12.38 5.10
N LYS A 410 -21.93 11.69 4.24
CA LYS A 410 -22.14 11.63 2.80
C LYS A 410 -22.11 10.18 2.33
N LEU A 411 -23.19 9.75 1.69
CA LEU A 411 -23.28 8.46 1.04
C LEU A 411 -23.36 8.66 -0.47
N TYR A 412 -22.48 7.99 -1.22
CA TYR A 412 -22.33 8.15 -2.65
C TYR A 412 -22.83 6.90 -3.39
N PRO A 413 -23.96 6.96 -4.09
CA PRO A 413 -24.61 5.75 -4.66
C PRO A 413 -23.79 4.98 -5.68
N LYS A 414 -22.90 5.66 -6.42
CA LYS A 414 -22.14 5.06 -7.52
C LYS A 414 -20.70 4.67 -7.17
N LEU A 415 -20.21 5.03 -5.98
CA LEU A 415 -18.81 4.87 -5.64
C LEU A 415 -18.51 3.53 -4.98
N ASN A 416 -17.36 2.96 -5.34
CA ASN A 416 -16.76 1.78 -4.74
C ASN A 416 -15.84 2.13 -3.55
N HIS A 417 -15.06 1.17 -3.04
CA HIS A 417 -14.15 1.36 -1.90
C HIS A 417 -13.09 2.44 -2.10
N LEU A 418 -12.61 2.63 -3.33
CA LEU A 418 -11.62 3.66 -3.69
C LEU A 418 -12.28 5.00 -4.09
N PHE A 419 -13.60 5.11 -3.93
CA PHE A 419 -14.39 6.27 -4.35
C PHE A 419 -14.33 6.55 -5.86
N PHE A 420 -14.16 5.49 -6.65
CA PHE A 420 -14.29 5.53 -8.10
C PHE A 420 -15.74 5.23 -8.51
N GLU A 421 -16.21 5.92 -9.56
CA GLU A 421 -17.52 5.64 -10.13
C GLU A 421 -17.54 4.29 -10.83
N GLY A 422 -18.64 3.57 -10.68
CA GLY A 422 -18.88 2.32 -11.35
C GLY A 422 -20.36 1.97 -11.45
N GLN A 423 -20.65 0.86 -12.11
CA GLN A 423 -22.00 0.34 -12.33
C GLN A 423 -22.08 -1.16 -11.99
N GLY A 424 -23.25 -1.63 -11.64
CA GLY A 424 -23.48 -3.04 -11.29
C GLY A 424 -22.78 -3.47 -10.00
N MET A 425 -22.49 -4.77 -9.89
CA MET A 425 -21.79 -5.34 -8.74
C MET A 425 -20.30 -4.96 -8.78
N PRO A 426 -19.75 -4.42 -7.70
CA PRO A 426 -18.34 -4.07 -7.65
C PRO A 426 -17.47 -5.34 -7.63
N THR A 427 -16.32 -5.28 -8.32
CA THR A 427 -15.38 -6.39 -8.41
C THR A 427 -13.95 -5.91 -8.15
N PRO A 428 -13.01 -6.79 -7.74
CA PRO A 428 -11.60 -6.43 -7.60
C PRO A 428 -10.97 -5.86 -8.88
N ASN A 429 -11.49 -6.23 -10.06
CA ASN A 429 -11.00 -5.74 -11.35
C ASN A 429 -11.21 -4.24 -11.54
N GLU A 430 -12.24 -3.65 -10.90
CA GLU A 430 -12.45 -2.20 -10.91
C GLU A 430 -11.29 -1.44 -10.27
N TYR A 431 -10.56 -2.07 -9.35
CA TYR A 431 -9.43 -1.45 -8.67
C TYR A 431 -8.10 -1.65 -9.41
N ALA A 432 -7.88 -2.88 -9.92
CA ALA A 432 -6.57 -3.31 -10.38
C ALA A 432 -6.37 -3.20 -11.90
N GLN A 433 -7.44 -3.26 -12.70
CA GLN A 433 -7.35 -3.35 -14.15
C GLN A 433 -8.00 -2.19 -14.89
N ILE A 434 -8.92 -1.46 -14.25
CA ILE A 434 -9.61 -0.33 -14.84
C ILE A 434 -8.96 0.95 -14.34
N HIS A 435 -8.62 1.84 -15.29
CA HIS A 435 -8.19 3.19 -14.93
C HIS A 435 -9.38 3.97 -14.39
N GLY A 436 -9.26 4.47 -13.18
CA GLY A 436 -10.25 5.28 -12.50
C GLY A 436 -9.58 6.40 -11.70
N SER A 437 -10.38 7.28 -11.15
CA SER A 437 -9.93 8.30 -10.22
C SER A 437 -11.00 8.56 -9.16
N VAL A 438 -10.59 9.11 -8.02
CA VAL A 438 -11.53 9.58 -7.00
C VAL A 438 -12.49 10.60 -7.62
N ALA A 439 -13.78 10.41 -7.44
CA ALA A 439 -14.78 11.26 -8.07
C ALA A 439 -14.65 12.72 -7.62
N GLU A 440 -14.72 13.68 -8.56
CA GLU A 440 -14.51 15.10 -8.32
C GLU A 440 -15.39 15.66 -7.21
N TYR A 441 -16.64 15.24 -7.14
CA TYR A 441 -17.57 15.71 -6.11
C TYR A 441 -17.18 15.26 -4.70
N VAL A 442 -16.40 14.20 -4.54
CA VAL A 442 -15.81 13.80 -3.25
C VAL A 442 -14.74 14.82 -2.84
N ILE A 443 -13.88 15.22 -3.79
CA ILE A 443 -12.86 16.25 -3.55
C ILE A 443 -13.52 17.59 -3.15
N ILE A 444 -14.57 17.98 -3.88
CA ILE A 444 -15.34 19.21 -3.61
C ILE A 444 -15.97 19.15 -2.20
N ASP A 445 -16.59 18.02 -1.84
CA ASP A 445 -17.22 17.84 -0.53
C ASP A 445 -16.18 17.92 0.61
N ILE A 446 -15.03 17.27 0.47
CA ILE A 446 -13.93 17.34 1.44
C ILE A 446 -13.39 18.78 1.55
N ALA A 447 -13.13 19.43 0.41
CA ALA A 447 -12.62 20.81 0.39
C ALA A 447 -13.58 21.79 1.04
N ALA A 448 -14.87 21.69 0.72
CA ALA A 448 -15.90 22.53 1.32
C ALA A 448 -16.01 22.32 2.83
N TRP A 449 -15.93 21.07 3.29
CA TRP A 449 -16.00 20.76 4.71
C TRP A 449 -14.76 21.27 5.46
N ILE A 450 -13.53 21.09 4.93
CA ILE A 450 -12.29 21.64 5.51
C ILE A 450 -12.34 23.17 5.57
N LYS A 451 -12.84 23.84 4.52
CA LYS A 451 -12.94 25.31 4.48
C LYS A 451 -13.93 25.87 5.50
N LYS A 452 -14.96 25.11 5.84
CA LYS A 452 -15.99 25.52 6.81
C LYS A 452 -15.53 25.40 8.26
N ASN A 453 -14.65 24.43 8.55
CA ASN A 453 -14.17 24.09 9.89
C ASN A 453 -12.73 24.55 10.12
#